data_ffc6a543268b6cc5ae75779e95abfc11
#
_entry.id   ffc6a543268b6cc5ae75779e95abfc11
#
_cell.length_a   1.000
_cell.length_b   1.000
_cell.length_c   1.000
_cell.angle_alpha   90.00
_cell.angle_beta   90.00
_cell.angle_gamma   90.00
#
_symmetry.space_group_name_H-M   'P 1'
#
loop_
_entity.id
_entity.type
_entity.pdbx_description
1 polymer ?
#
loop_
_entity_poly.entity_id
_entity_poly.type
_entity_poly.pdbx_seq_one_letter_code
_entity_poly.pdbx_strand_id
1 'polypeptide(L)'
;MRIKSFPLFNKGAYKGGIIIEQKTVRSHPIGLVAQRTIGYERENADGSANGKGLEFAFSTYLNGKNGHRMMQKIAKSQWKPISDNNELEPQDGYDIISTIDVYIQDIAHHALLKQLEHYQADHGCVVVMETKTGEVKAISNLGRADDGSYYETQNYAVAESHEPGSTFKLVDL
;
A
#
# COMPACT_ATOMS: atom_id res chain seq x y z
N MET A 1 -20.41 -15.66 7.14
CA MET A 1 -21.00 -14.38 7.62
C MET A 1 -22.15 -14.65 8.56
N ARG A 2 -21.96 -14.54 9.87
CA ARG A 2 -22.99 -14.83 10.90
C ARG A 2 -24.19 -13.86 10.89
N ILE A 3 -23.98 -12.60 10.50
CA ILE A 3 -25.04 -11.57 10.55
C ILE A 3 -26.23 -11.88 9.65
N LYS A 4 -26.01 -12.50 8.48
CA LYS A 4 -27.07 -12.91 7.57
C LYS A 4 -28.05 -13.95 8.15
N SER A 5 -27.66 -14.69 9.18
CA SER A 5 -28.46 -15.73 9.80
C SER A 5 -29.37 -15.22 10.92
N PHE A 6 -29.27 -13.96 11.32
CA PHE A 6 -30.12 -13.39 12.36
C PHE A 6 -31.58 -13.21 11.88
N PRO A 7 -32.57 -13.41 12.75
CA PRO A 7 -33.98 -13.50 12.36
C PRO A 7 -34.54 -12.32 11.58
N LEU A 8 -34.03 -11.12 11.77
CA LEU A 8 -34.42 -9.94 10.99
C LEU A 8 -33.66 -9.86 9.66
N PHE A 9 -32.34 -10.09 9.69
CA PHE A 9 -31.46 -9.89 8.53
C PHE A 9 -31.54 -11.04 7.49
N ASN A 10 -32.04 -12.21 7.87
CA ASN A 10 -32.27 -13.31 6.96
C ASN A 10 -33.39 -13.03 5.91
N LYS A 11 -34.19 -11.97 6.14
CA LYS A 11 -35.27 -11.56 5.23
C LYS A 11 -34.79 -10.73 4.02
N GLY A 12 -33.49 -10.55 3.88
CA GLY A 12 -32.86 -9.82 2.75
C GLY A 12 -32.89 -8.30 2.91
N ALA A 13 -32.36 -7.61 1.90
CA ALA A 13 -32.16 -6.16 1.93
C ALA A 13 -33.44 -5.33 2.15
N TYR A 14 -34.54 -5.73 1.54
CA TYR A 14 -35.79 -4.97 1.55
C TYR A 14 -36.66 -5.20 2.78
N LYS A 15 -36.67 -6.40 3.33
CA LYS A 15 -37.48 -6.77 4.51
C LYS A 15 -36.65 -6.81 5.78
N GLY A 16 -35.36 -7.08 5.67
CA GLY A 16 -34.41 -7.14 6.80
C GLY A 16 -33.60 -5.87 7.01
N GLY A 17 -33.64 -4.93 6.05
CA GLY A 17 -32.96 -3.63 6.15
C GLY A 17 -31.43 -3.69 6.12
N ILE A 18 -30.84 -4.85 5.73
CA ILE A 18 -29.38 -5.00 5.63
C ILE A 18 -28.94 -4.99 4.19
N ILE A 19 -28.11 -4.02 3.84
CA ILE A 19 -27.38 -3.95 2.57
C ILE A 19 -25.95 -4.31 2.86
N ILE A 20 -25.41 -5.28 2.13
CA ILE A 20 -24.02 -5.74 2.30
C ILE A 20 -23.26 -5.31 1.07
N GLU A 21 -22.29 -4.45 1.29
CA GLU A 21 -21.34 -4.04 0.27
C GLU A 21 -20.00 -4.74 0.52
N GLN A 22 -19.43 -5.29 -0.53
CA GLN A 22 -18.09 -5.83 -0.48
C GLN A 22 -17.12 -4.74 -0.95
N LYS A 23 -16.15 -4.42 -0.11
CA LYS A 23 -15.06 -3.52 -0.46
C LYS A 23 -13.74 -4.28 -0.40
N THR A 24 -13.01 -4.25 -1.48
CA THR A 24 -11.63 -4.73 -1.50
C THR A 24 -10.74 -3.68 -0.85
N VAL A 25 -9.95 -4.10 0.12
CA VAL A 25 -8.99 -3.23 0.80
C VAL A 25 -7.61 -3.87 0.75
N ARG A 26 -6.57 -3.07 0.63
CA ARG A 26 -5.20 -3.54 0.73
C ARG A 26 -4.89 -3.88 2.18
N SER A 27 -4.21 -5.00 2.39
CA SER A 27 -3.74 -5.43 3.69
C SER A 27 -2.22 -5.26 3.76
N HIS A 28 -1.72 -4.81 4.90
CA HIS A 28 -0.29 -4.72 5.19
C HIS A 28 0.08 -5.79 6.21
N PRO A 29 0.35 -7.03 5.79
CA PRO A 29 0.53 -8.16 6.71
C PRO A 29 1.76 -8.01 7.61
N ILE A 30 2.72 -7.20 7.21
CA ILE A 30 3.96 -6.93 7.96
C ILE A 30 3.86 -5.61 8.75
N GLY A 31 2.68 -5.05 8.88
CA GLY A 31 2.47 -3.80 9.61
C GLY A 31 3.04 -2.59 8.88
N LEU A 32 3.77 -1.73 9.62
CA LEU A 32 4.29 -0.46 9.11
C LEU A 32 5.72 -0.54 8.57
N VAL A 33 6.28 -1.73 8.45
CA VAL A 33 7.66 -1.93 7.98
C VAL A 33 7.76 -1.58 6.50
N ALA A 34 8.76 -0.77 6.12
CA ALA A 34 8.98 -0.25 4.77
C ALA A 34 7.76 0.52 4.19
N GLN A 35 6.95 1.12 5.05
CA GLN A 35 5.70 1.78 4.68
C GLN A 35 5.88 2.85 3.61
N ARG A 36 6.96 3.63 3.68
CA ARG A 36 7.23 4.71 2.72
C ARG A 36 7.83 4.21 1.41
N THR A 37 8.47 3.05 1.43
CA THR A 37 8.97 2.38 0.23
C THR A 37 7.85 1.67 -0.51
N ILE A 38 7.03 0.90 0.19
CA ILE A 38 5.82 0.27 -0.36
C ILE A 38 4.84 1.36 -0.81
N GLY A 39 4.58 2.31 0.07
CA GLY A 39 3.76 3.47 -0.22
C GLY A 39 2.26 3.17 -0.19
N TYR A 40 1.54 3.92 -0.99
CA TYR A 40 0.09 3.81 -1.12
C TYR A 40 -0.39 4.45 -2.42
N GLU A 41 -1.57 4.03 -2.86
CA GLU A 41 -2.36 4.70 -3.88
C GLU A 41 -3.72 5.08 -3.29
N ARG A 42 -4.19 6.27 -3.60
CA ARG A 42 -5.52 6.78 -3.23
C ARG A 42 -6.17 7.41 -4.43
N GLU A 43 -7.46 7.18 -4.57
CA GLU A 43 -8.29 7.88 -5.55
C GLU A 43 -8.83 9.16 -4.92
N ASN A 44 -8.63 10.27 -5.60
CA ASN A 44 -9.18 11.57 -5.22
C ASN A 44 -10.66 11.66 -5.58
N ALA A 45 -11.34 12.66 -5.04
CA ALA A 45 -12.76 12.90 -5.32
C ALA A 45 -13.06 13.23 -6.80
N ASP A 46 -12.06 13.68 -7.54
CA ASP A 46 -12.13 13.99 -8.99
C ASP A 46 -11.83 12.78 -9.89
N GLY A 47 -11.58 11.60 -9.29
CA GLY A 47 -11.23 10.37 -10.01
C GLY A 47 -9.75 10.26 -10.40
N SER A 48 -8.93 11.25 -10.07
CA SER A 48 -7.48 11.16 -10.27
C SER A 48 -6.84 10.28 -9.20
N ALA A 49 -5.78 9.53 -9.57
CA ALA A 49 -4.98 8.79 -8.61
C ALA A 49 -3.84 9.64 -8.06
N ASN A 50 -3.59 9.51 -6.77
CA ASN A 50 -2.45 10.13 -6.10
C ASN A 50 -1.82 9.07 -5.17
N GLY A 51 -0.51 9.12 -5.01
CA GLY A 51 0.17 8.15 -4.18
C GLY A 51 1.67 8.35 -4.12
N LYS A 52 2.34 7.41 -3.48
CA LYS A 52 3.80 7.34 -3.34
C LYS A 52 4.26 5.89 -3.26
N GLY A 53 5.56 5.68 -3.48
CA GLY A 53 6.22 4.39 -3.34
C GLY A 53 5.88 3.42 -4.47
N LEU A 54 6.17 2.13 -4.21
CA LEU A 54 5.99 1.07 -5.20
C LEU A 54 4.52 0.88 -5.60
N GLU A 55 3.58 1.01 -4.66
CA GLU A 55 2.15 0.87 -4.96
C GLU A 55 1.69 1.89 -6.01
N PHE A 56 2.13 3.14 -5.91
CA PHE A 56 1.76 4.15 -6.89
C PHE A 56 2.55 4.00 -8.20
N ALA A 57 3.85 3.72 -8.11
CA ALA A 57 4.68 3.55 -9.31
C ALA A 57 4.23 2.39 -10.21
N PHE A 58 3.68 1.33 -9.60
CA PHE A 58 3.20 0.14 -10.29
C PHE A 58 1.68 0.02 -10.31
N SER A 59 0.96 1.08 -10.03
CA SER A 59 -0.52 1.09 -9.96
C SER A 59 -1.17 0.53 -11.22
N THR A 60 -0.61 0.81 -12.40
CA THR A 60 -1.10 0.29 -13.69
C THR A 60 -1.11 -1.24 -13.77
N TYR A 61 -0.21 -1.89 -13.04
CA TYR A 61 -0.13 -3.35 -12.98
C TYR A 61 -0.93 -3.92 -11.80
N LEU A 62 -0.90 -3.24 -10.66
CA LEU A 62 -1.56 -3.67 -9.43
C LEU A 62 -3.07 -3.49 -9.48
N ASN A 63 -3.53 -2.46 -10.18
CA ASN A 63 -4.95 -2.20 -10.34
C ASN A 63 -5.52 -3.10 -11.43
N GLY A 64 -6.59 -3.81 -11.10
CA GLY A 64 -7.35 -4.57 -12.07
C GLY A 64 -8.19 -3.68 -12.97
N LYS A 65 -8.97 -4.29 -13.81
CA LYS A 65 -9.97 -3.60 -14.65
C LYS A 65 -11.35 -3.85 -14.10
N ASN A 66 -12.08 -2.77 -13.85
CA ASN A 66 -13.47 -2.88 -13.43
C ASN A 66 -14.33 -3.50 -14.54
N GLY A 67 -15.11 -4.49 -14.16
CA GLY A 67 -16.16 -5.01 -15.01
C GLY A 67 -17.36 -4.08 -15.06
N HIS A 68 -18.15 -4.18 -16.10
CA HIS A 68 -19.44 -3.52 -16.18
C HIS A 68 -20.48 -4.45 -16.78
N ARG A 69 -21.68 -4.32 -16.25
CA ARG A 69 -22.84 -5.11 -16.66
C ARG A 69 -24.05 -4.19 -16.85
N MET A 70 -24.75 -4.36 -17.94
CA MET A 70 -25.99 -3.64 -18.18
C MET A 70 -27.10 -4.16 -17.28
N MET A 71 -27.79 -3.26 -16.61
CA MET A 71 -28.90 -3.59 -15.73
C MET A 71 -30.17 -2.90 -16.22
N GLN A 72 -31.27 -3.64 -16.36
CA GLN A 72 -32.59 -3.10 -16.69
C GLN A 72 -33.39 -2.91 -15.40
N LYS A 73 -33.97 -1.74 -15.26
CA LYS A 73 -34.91 -1.46 -14.18
C LYS A 73 -36.27 -2.09 -14.51
N ILE A 74 -36.71 -3.04 -13.67
CA ILE A 74 -37.99 -3.75 -13.86
C ILE A 74 -39.10 -3.09 -13.05
N ALA A 75 -38.81 -2.58 -11.85
CA ALA A 75 -39.78 -1.96 -10.97
C ALA A 75 -39.07 -0.95 -10.05
N LYS A 76 -39.82 -0.25 -9.18
CA LYS A 76 -39.41 0.87 -8.31
C LYS A 76 -38.18 0.63 -7.43
N SER A 77 -37.36 -0.33 -7.56
CA SER A 77 -36.08 -0.58 -6.90
C SER A 77 -35.51 -1.94 -7.29
N GLN A 78 -36.05 -2.55 -8.36
CA GLN A 78 -35.54 -3.82 -8.83
C GLN A 78 -34.85 -3.67 -10.18
N TRP A 79 -33.61 -4.12 -10.20
CA TRP A 79 -32.76 -4.17 -11.37
C TRP A 79 -32.49 -5.63 -11.74
N LYS A 80 -32.60 -5.96 -13.00
CA LYS A 80 -32.27 -7.28 -13.53
C LYS A 80 -31.12 -7.15 -14.51
N PRO A 81 -30.06 -7.99 -14.40
CA PRO A 81 -29.06 -8.05 -15.44
C PRO A 81 -29.68 -8.44 -16.79
N ILE A 82 -29.29 -7.70 -17.80
CA ILE A 82 -29.62 -8.07 -19.20
C ILE A 82 -28.40 -8.87 -19.66
N SER A 83 -28.67 -10.13 -20.12
CA SER A 83 -27.65 -10.88 -20.84
C SER A 83 -27.47 -10.24 -22.22
N ASP A 84 -26.48 -9.36 -22.31
CA ASP A 84 -26.04 -8.76 -23.56
C ASP A 84 -24.57 -9.13 -23.76
N ASN A 85 -24.17 -9.29 -25.02
CA ASN A 85 -22.78 -9.64 -25.39
C ASN A 85 -21.75 -8.55 -24.99
N ASN A 86 -22.20 -7.47 -24.35
CA ASN A 86 -21.39 -6.35 -23.84
C ASN A 86 -21.10 -6.44 -22.34
N GLU A 87 -21.31 -7.60 -21.72
CA GLU A 87 -20.88 -7.81 -20.33
C GLU A 87 -19.36 -7.95 -20.27
N LEU A 88 -18.69 -7.08 -19.52
CA LEU A 88 -17.26 -7.16 -19.26
C LEU A 88 -17.05 -7.67 -17.84
N GLU A 89 -16.43 -8.82 -17.70
CA GLU A 89 -16.06 -9.34 -16.39
C GLU A 89 -14.87 -8.52 -15.80
N PRO A 90 -14.87 -8.31 -14.47
CA PRO A 90 -13.73 -7.67 -13.83
C PRO A 90 -12.47 -8.54 -13.97
N GLN A 91 -11.34 -7.89 -14.18
CA GLN A 91 -10.04 -8.54 -14.24
C GLN A 91 -9.21 -8.10 -13.02
N ASP A 92 -8.67 -9.07 -12.30
CA ASP A 92 -7.76 -8.79 -11.19
C ASP A 92 -6.45 -8.20 -11.69
N GLY A 93 -5.80 -7.37 -10.86
CA GLY A 93 -4.47 -6.87 -11.12
C GLY A 93 -3.40 -7.94 -10.94
N TYR A 94 -2.18 -7.58 -11.25
CA TYR A 94 -1.01 -8.45 -11.06
C TYR A 94 -0.43 -8.26 -9.66
N ASP A 95 0.31 -9.27 -9.21
CA ASP A 95 1.15 -9.16 -8.02
C ASP A 95 2.54 -8.63 -8.40
N ILE A 96 3.17 -7.87 -7.49
CA ILE A 96 4.54 -7.42 -7.64
C ILE A 96 5.38 -8.03 -6.54
N ILE A 97 6.45 -8.71 -6.93
CA ILE A 97 7.43 -9.28 -6.04
C ILE A 97 8.63 -8.32 -5.99
N SER A 98 8.88 -7.75 -4.81
CA SER A 98 10.04 -6.89 -4.60
C SER A 98 11.26 -7.70 -4.17
N THR A 99 12.43 -7.08 -4.26
CA THR A 99 13.70 -7.66 -3.78
C THR A 99 13.92 -7.49 -2.27
N ILE A 100 13.00 -6.78 -1.59
CA ILE A 100 13.11 -6.52 -0.16
C ILE A 100 12.91 -7.82 0.62
N ASP A 101 13.90 -8.15 1.45
CA ASP A 101 13.84 -9.25 2.39
C ASP A 101 13.30 -8.75 3.72
N VAL A 102 12.21 -9.36 4.19
CA VAL A 102 11.50 -8.94 5.40
C VAL A 102 12.38 -9.03 6.65
N TYR A 103 13.22 -10.05 6.74
CA TYR A 103 14.09 -10.25 7.91
C TYR A 103 15.23 -9.22 7.92
N ILE A 104 15.84 -8.97 6.77
CA ILE A 104 16.88 -7.94 6.66
C ILE A 104 16.29 -6.56 6.92
N GLN A 105 15.08 -6.30 6.40
CA GLN A 105 14.35 -5.06 6.63
C GLN A 105 14.06 -4.82 8.12
N ASP A 106 13.62 -5.85 8.84
CA ASP A 106 13.33 -5.76 10.28
C ASP A 106 14.60 -5.46 11.09
N ILE A 107 15.68 -6.18 10.80
CA ILE A 107 16.99 -5.95 11.43
C ILE A 107 17.47 -4.51 11.15
N ALA A 108 17.40 -4.05 9.91
CA ALA A 108 17.80 -2.71 9.52
C ALA A 108 16.98 -1.64 10.24
N HIS A 109 15.67 -1.84 10.33
CA HIS A 109 14.75 -0.95 11.03
C HIS A 109 15.10 -0.79 12.51
N HIS A 110 15.25 -1.91 13.22
CA HIS A 110 15.58 -1.90 14.64
C HIS A 110 17.00 -1.37 14.93
N ALA A 111 17.97 -1.66 14.06
CA ALA A 111 19.30 -1.11 14.18
C ALA A 111 19.31 0.43 14.01
N LEU A 112 18.57 0.93 13.01
CA LEU A 112 18.40 2.36 12.78
C LEU A 112 17.72 3.03 13.96
N LEU A 113 16.59 2.49 14.42
CA LEU A 113 15.83 3.02 15.56
C LEU A 113 16.72 3.16 16.80
N LYS A 114 17.47 2.12 17.15
CA LYS A 114 18.38 2.13 18.30
C LYS A 114 19.44 3.24 18.21
N GLN A 115 19.98 3.51 17.01
CA GLN A 115 20.98 4.55 16.83
C GLN A 115 20.33 5.94 16.90
N LEU A 116 19.17 6.14 16.30
CA LEU A 116 18.46 7.41 16.35
C LEU A 116 18.06 7.78 17.79
N GLU A 117 17.56 6.82 18.55
CA GLU A 117 17.25 7.00 19.97
C GLU A 117 18.51 7.32 20.79
N HIS A 118 19.62 6.64 20.53
CA HIS A 118 20.88 6.84 21.26
C HIS A 118 21.45 8.23 21.03
N TYR A 119 21.46 8.70 19.77
CA TYR A 119 22.02 9.99 19.41
C TYR A 119 21.00 11.13 19.41
N GLN A 120 19.72 10.84 19.68
CA GLN A 120 18.62 11.81 19.61
C GLN A 120 18.59 12.56 18.27
N ALA A 121 18.92 11.85 17.18
CA ALA A 121 18.96 12.44 15.84
C ALA A 121 17.53 12.71 15.32
N ASP A 122 17.38 13.71 14.46
CA ASP A 122 16.08 14.10 13.93
C ASP A 122 15.55 13.06 12.94
N HIS A 123 16.41 12.48 12.10
CA HIS A 123 16.04 11.43 11.16
C HIS A 123 17.27 10.64 10.70
N GLY A 124 17.01 9.56 10.00
CA GLY A 124 18.05 8.75 9.36
C GLY A 124 17.45 7.72 8.42
N CYS A 125 18.32 7.14 7.60
CA CYS A 125 17.97 6.03 6.72
C CYS A 125 19.07 4.97 6.68
N VAL A 126 18.66 3.75 6.36
CA VAL A 126 19.54 2.61 6.07
C VAL A 126 19.11 1.97 4.76
N VAL A 127 20.06 1.77 3.86
CA VAL A 127 19.85 1.00 2.63
C VAL A 127 20.82 -0.17 2.64
N VAL A 128 20.30 -1.39 2.48
CA VAL A 128 21.06 -2.62 2.35
C VAL A 128 20.93 -3.14 0.93
N MET A 129 22.06 -3.23 0.25
CA MET A 129 22.11 -3.67 -1.16
C MET A 129 23.04 -4.86 -1.31
N GLU A 130 22.62 -5.83 -2.10
CA GLU A 130 23.45 -6.95 -2.49
C GLU A 130 24.45 -6.50 -3.57
N THR A 131 25.74 -6.58 -3.30
CA THR A 131 26.79 -6.05 -4.17
C THR A 131 26.91 -6.76 -5.51
N LYS A 132 26.51 -8.04 -5.60
CA LYS A 132 26.61 -8.83 -6.83
C LYS A 132 25.50 -8.51 -7.83
N THR A 133 24.29 -8.27 -7.34
CA THR A 133 23.07 -8.12 -8.16
C THR A 133 22.60 -6.68 -8.24
N GLY A 134 22.99 -5.83 -7.26
CA GLY A 134 22.46 -4.49 -7.09
C GLY A 134 21.05 -4.45 -6.48
N GLU A 135 20.54 -5.59 -6.04
CA GLU A 135 19.21 -5.67 -5.44
C GLU A 135 19.17 -5.00 -4.06
N VAL A 136 18.19 -4.14 -3.84
CA VAL A 136 17.93 -3.54 -2.53
C VAL A 136 17.20 -4.58 -1.67
N LYS A 137 17.85 -5.05 -0.61
CA LYS A 137 17.30 -6.02 0.34
C LYS A 137 16.58 -5.38 1.51
N ALA A 138 16.98 -4.17 1.89
CA ALA A 138 16.26 -3.37 2.88
C ALA A 138 16.42 -1.88 2.60
N ILE A 139 15.38 -1.13 2.95
CA ILE A 139 15.38 0.33 2.96
C ILE A 139 14.50 0.80 4.12
N SER A 140 15.13 1.33 5.14
CA SER A 140 14.46 1.82 6.35
C SER A 140 14.70 3.30 6.52
N ASN A 141 13.63 4.01 6.82
CA ASN A 141 13.65 5.46 6.97
C ASN A 141 12.88 5.83 8.23
N LEU A 142 13.50 6.53 9.14
CA LEU A 142 12.86 6.95 10.38
C LEU A 142 13.08 8.44 10.62
N GLY A 143 12.02 9.13 11.01
CA GLY A 143 12.05 10.53 11.43
C GLY A 143 11.43 10.69 12.81
N ARG A 144 11.96 11.63 13.58
CA ARG A 144 11.50 11.94 14.91
C ARG A 144 10.21 12.74 14.85
N ALA A 145 9.24 12.34 15.65
CA ALA A 145 8.00 13.08 15.85
C ALA A 145 8.14 14.08 17.01
N ASP A 146 7.16 14.98 17.13
CA ASP A 146 7.10 16.00 18.20
C ASP A 146 7.04 15.38 19.60
N ASP A 147 6.49 14.18 19.73
CA ASP A 147 6.44 13.42 20.98
C ASP A 147 7.74 12.65 21.29
N GLY A 148 8.74 12.74 20.41
CA GLY A 148 10.02 12.05 20.53
C GLY A 148 10.03 10.61 20.00
N SER A 149 8.90 10.07 19.55
CA SER A 149 8.86 8.76 18.89
C SER A 149 9.45 8.82 17.48
N TYR A 150 9.83 7.65 16.94
CA TYR A 150 10.37 7.54 15.59
C TYR A 150 9.45 6.68 14.73
N TYR A 151 9.11 7.16 13.54
CA TYR A 151 8.35 6.41 12.54
C TYR A 151 8.71 6.85 11.12
N GLU A 152 8.26 6.12 10.12
CA GLU A 152 8.50 6.46 8.73
C GLU A 152 7.63 7.65 8.29
N THR A 153 8.19 8.87 8.37
CA THR A 153 7.52 10.10 7.91
C THR A 153 7.66 10.29 6.41
N GLN A 154 8.86 10.04 5.88
CA GLN A 154 9.15 10.06 4.45
C GLN A 154 10.26 9.06 4.10
N ASN A 155 10.51 8.86 2.81
CA ASN A 155 11.63 8.04 2.34
C ASN A 155 12.87 8.96 2.21
N TYR A 156 13.60 9.16 3.31
CA TYR A 156 14.79 10.02 3.35
C TYR A 156 15.88 9.57 2.39
N ALA A 157 15.99 8.27 2.13
CA ALA A 157 17.01 7.72 1.24
C ALA A 157 16.90 8.23 -0.21
N VAL A 158 15.70 8.65 -0.65
CA VAL A 158 15.46 9.10 -2.04
C VAL A 158 14.83 10.49 -2.13
N ALA A 159 14.28 11.03 -1.05
CA ALA A 159 13.54 12.30 -1.06
C ALA A 159 14.37 13.51 -0.65
N GLU A 160 15.53 13.31 -0.03
CA GLU A 160 16.40 14.38 0.44
C GLU A 160 17.78 14.30 -0.21
N SER A 161 18.41 15.47 -0.32
CA SER A 161 19.77 15.62 -0.81
C SER A 161 20.62 16.26 0.27
N HIS A 162 21.72 15.62 0.62
CA HIS A 162 22.69 16.10 1.60
C HIS A 162 24.10 16.11 1.00
N GLU A 163 24.98 16.90 1.58
CA GLU A 163 26.40 16.83 1.23
C GLU A 163 26.97 15.45 1.65
N PRO A 164 27.44 14.63 0.71
CA PRO A 164 27.81 13.25 0.99
C PRO A 164 29.10 13.14 1.83
N GLY A 165 29.93 14.16 1.83
CA GLY A 165 31.21 14.13 2.52
C GLY A 165 32.10 12.95 2.06
N SER A 166 32.75 12.28 3.02
CA SER A 166 33.66 11.15 2.75
C SER A 166 32.98 9.90 2.12
N THR A 167 31.66 9.80 2.16
CA THR A 167 30.95 8.69 1.48
C THR A 167 31.07 8.77 -0.03
N PHE A 168 31.31 9.97 -0.58
CA PHE A 168 31.52 10.19 -2.01
C PHE A 168 32.81 9.54 -2.55
N LYS A 169 33.77 9.21 -1.68
CA LYS A 169 35.01 8.54 -2.07
C LYS A 169 34.78 7.19 -2.77
N LEU A 170 33.64 6.56 -2.56
CA LEU A 170 33.29 5.34 -3.26
C LEU A 170 33.06 5.57 -4.77
N VAL A 171 32.67 6.78 -5.16
CA VAL A 171 32.45 7.15 -6.56
C VAL A 171 33.76 7.50 -7.28
N ASP A 172 34.79 7.89 -6.53
CA ASP A 172 36.12 8.29 -7.04
C ASP A 172 37.08 7.11 -7.19
N LEU A 173 36.63 5.87 -6.95
CA LEU A 173 37.40 4.64 -7.10
C LEU A 173 37.12 4.00 -8.48
#